data_86b368cbaaa59992957d13359647b857
#
_entry.id   86b368cbaaa59992957d13359647b857
#
_cell.length_a   1.000
_cell.length_b   1.000
_cell.length_c   1.000
_cell.angle_alpha   90.00
_cell.angle_beta   90.00
_cell.angle_gamma   90.00
#
_symmetry.space_group_name_H-M   'P 1'
#
loop_
_entity.id
_entity.type
_entity.pdbx_description
1 polymer ?
#
loop_
_entity_poly.entity_id
_entity_poly.type
_entity_poly.pdbx_seq_one_letter_code
_entity_poly.pdbx_strand_id
1 'polypeptide(L)'
;MATSITQYQEDPNAAVYPASYTSEILKLFLDPLVRLKDGQMLDMGPVCEENIMFFASRLRRHYVCDMFFRLIREQSVARHSRNVWRHLDYPARFFDGIHIWDLCDHLDDKKVNELVKLCLSMLQPGGLLLLTAFEKTPSPARINSFIIQPGYRMSYRVQPHLNLDWHCRHNRALMSMLTGFSIVRSLRYRNGIHEILLKKPLSVS
;
A
#
# COMPACT_ATOMS: atom_id res chain seq x y z
N MET A 1 -27.75 -30.70 -22.24
CA MET A 1 -27.91 -29.56 -21.32
C MET A 1 -26.74 -28.61 -21.56
N ALA A 2 -26.99 -27.50 -22.19
CA ALA A 2 -25.95 -26.55 -22.57
C ALA A 2 -25.72 -25.57 -21.40
N THR A 3 -24.51 -25.52 -20.89
CA THR A 3 -24.10 -24.61 -19.84
C THR A 3 -23.90 -23.21 -20.44
N SER A 4 -24.75 -22.26 -20.05
CA SER A 4 -24.66 -20.86 -20.47
C SER A 4 -23.38 -20.24 -19.92
N ILE A 5 -22.46 -19.92 -20.80
CA ILE A 5 -21.32 -19.06 -20.49
C ILE A 5 -21.89 -17.65 -20.42
N THR A 6 -21.97 -17.09 -19.22
CA THR A 6 -22.33 -15.69 -19.01
C THR A 6 -21.19 -14.83 -19.58
N GLN A 7 -21.41 -14.26 -20.76
CA GLN A 7 -20.55 -13.20 -21.30
C GLN A 7 -20.61 -12.00 -20.37
N TYR A 8 -19.48 -11.69 -19.72
CA TYR A 8 -19.30 -10.40 -19.07
C TYR A 8 -19.28 -9.33 -20.17
N GLN A 9 -20.36 -8.57 -20.27
CA GLN A 9 -20.39 -7.34 -21.06
C GLN A 9 -19.40 -6.37 -20.43
N GLU A 10 -18.34 -6.05 -21.16
CA GLU A 10 -17.44 -4.95 -20.83
C GLU A 10 -18.27 -3.65 -20.90
N ASP A 11 -18.35 -2.92 -19.77
CA ASP A 11 -18.96 -1.62 -19.68
C ASP A 11 -18.13 -0.62 -20.54
N PRO A 12 -18.65 -0.06 -21.62
CA PRO A 12 -17.91 0.87 -22.48
C PRO A 12 -17.52 2.18 -21.78
N ASN A 13 -18.04 2.43 -20.56
CA ASN A 13 -17.68 3.53 -19.68
C ASN A 13 -16.73 3.12 -18.55
N ALA A 14 -16.20 1.91 -18.55
CA ALA A 14 -15.16 1.53 -17.62
C ALA A 14 -13.96 2.45 -17.84
N ALA A 15 -13.72 3.35 -16.91
CA ALA A 15 -12.56 4.23 -16.97
C ALA A 15 -11.32 3.36 -17.15
N VAL A 16 -10.63 3.62 -18.23
CA VAL A 16 -9.39 2.95 -18.60
C VAL A 16 -8.36 3.32 -17.53
N TYR A 17 -8.28 2.53 -16.47
CA TYR A 17 -7.04 2.51 -15.70
C TYR A 17 -5.95 2.13 -16.70
N PRO A 18 -4.93 2.95 -16.86
CA PRO A 18 -3.90 2.66 -17.85
C PRO A 18 -3.34 1.28 -17.56
N ALA A 19 -3.44 0.44 -18.56
CA ALA A 19 -2.99 -0.92 -18.53
C ALA A 19 -1.56 -0.96 -18.01
N SER A 20 -1.33 -1.52 -16.82
CA SER A 20 -0.04 -1.85 -16.21
C SER A 20 1.11 -0.82 -16.41
N TYR A 21 1.89 -0.64 -15.37
CA TYR A 21 3.16 0.10 -15.41
C TYR A 21 4.26 -0.73 -14.74
N THR A 22 5.52 -0.40 -14.98
CA THR A 22 6.65 -1.03 -14.28
C THR A 22 7.07 -0.15 -13.11
N SER A 23 7.06 -0.71 -11.90
CA SER A 23 7.47 0.01 -10.69
C SER A 23 8.97 -0.11 -10.47
N GLU A 24 9.70 0.95 -10.76
CA GLU A 24 11.12 1.06 -10.39
C GLU A 24 11.29 1.21 -8.87
N ILE A 25 10.33 1.83 -8.21
CA ILE A 25 10.38 2.07 -6.77
C ILE A 25 10.22 0.77 -5.98
N LEU A 26 9.32 -0.12 -6.41
CA LEU A 26 9.18 -1.44 -5.77
C LEU A 26 10.48 -2.25 -5.87
N LYS A 27 11.19 -2.16 -7.00
CA LYS A 27 12.50 -2.79 -7.14
C LYS A 27 13.52 -2.22 -6.15
N LEU A 28 13.62 -0.89 -6.06
CA LEU A 28 14.51 -0.21 -5.11
C LEU A 28 14.17 -0.53 -3.64
N PHE A 29 12.88 -0.73 -3.34
CA PHE A 29 12.41 -1.14 -2.02
C PHE A 29 12.83 -2.57 -1.68
N LEU A 30 12.69 -3.51 -2.62
CA LEU A 30 12.92 -4.93 -2.39
C LEU A 30 14.41 -5.34 -2.44
N ASP A 31 15.20 -4.74 -3.32
CA ASP A 31 16.60 -5.12 -3.52
C ASP A 31 17.42 -5.18 -2.21
N PRO A 32 17.32 -4.19 -1.29
CA PRO A 32 18.01 -4.30 0.00
C PRO A 32 17.39 -5.35 0.93
N LEU A 33 16.06 -5.51 0.95
CA LEU A 33 15.37 -6.45 1.84
C LEU A 33 15.70 -7.90 1.51
N VAL A 34 15.79 -8.23 0.23
CA VAL A 34 16.15 -9.59 -0.26
C VAL A 34 17.56 -9.99 0.14
N ARG A 35 18.47 -9.01 0.29
CA ARG A 35 19.87 -9.27 0.72
C ARG A 35 20.00 -9.52 2.21
N LEU A 36 19.00 -9.16 3.01
CA LEU A 36 19.02 -9.42 4.45
C LEU A 36 18.77 -10.90 4.74
N LYS A 37 19.61 -11.50 5.58
CA LYS A 37 19.49 -12.91 5.97
C LYS A 37 18.14 -13.22 6.64
N ASP A 38 17.62 -12.29 7.43
CA ASP A 38 16.37 -12.41 8.19
C ASP A 38 15.45 -11.20 7.97
N GLY A 39 15.45 -10.64 6.74
CA GLY A 39 14.65 -9.47 6.39
C GLY A 39 13.16 -9.69 6.65
N GLN A 40 12.53 -8.73 7.30
CA GLN A 40 11.13 -8.72 7.69
C GLN A 40 10.38 -7.60 6.99
N MET A 41 9.31 -7.94 6.30
CA MET A 41 8.47 -6.97 5.60
C MET A 41 7.02 -7.06 6.07
N LEU A 42 6.38 -5.91 6.27
CA LEU A 42 4.94 -5.78 6.49
C LEU A 42 4.27 -5.25 5.22
N ASP A 43 3.24 -5.95 4.77
CA ASP A 43 2.34 -5.57 3.69
C ASP A 43 0.97 -5.20 4.28
N MET A 44 0.50 -3.97 4.02
CA MET A 44 -0.76 -3.45 4.55
C MET A 44 -1.87 -3.34 3.50
N GLY A 45 -1.64 -3.83 2.29
CA GLY A 45 -2.60 -3.77 1.18
C GLY A 45 -3.74 -4.78 1.28
N PRO A 46 -4.71 -4.68 0.37
CA PRO A 46 -5.71 -5.72 0.21
C PRO A 46 -5.05 -7.07 -0.10
N VAL A 47 -5.50 -8.11 0.60
CA VAL A 47 -4.94 -9.47 0.42
C VAL A 47 -5.08 -9.92 -1.03
N CYS A 48 -3.96 -10.31 -1.62
CA CYS A 48 -3.85 -10.77 -2.99
C CYS A 48 -2.87 -11.95 -3.05
N GLU A 49 -3.34 -13.09 -3.55
CA GLU A 49 -2.54 -14.32 -3.61
C GLU A 49 -1.25 -14.12 -4.40
N GLU A 50 -1.33 -13.44 -5.54
CA GLU A 50 -0.19 -13.18 -6.41
C GLU A 50 0.91 -12.39 -5.68
N ASN A 51 0.53 -11.39 -4.88
CA ASN A 51 1.48 -10.59 -4.10
C ASN A 51 2.09 -11.41 -2.96
N ILE A 52 1.26 -12.22 -2.27
CA ILE A 52 1.76 -13.11 -1.23
C ILE A 52 2.82 -14.05 -1.82
N MET A 53 2.55 -14.70 -2.94
CA MET A 53 3.49 -15.59 -3.61
C MET A 53 4.74 -14.84 -4.10
N PHE A 54 4.55 -13.63 -4.63
CA PHE A 54 5.66 -12.81 -5.09
C PHE A 54 6.64 -12.46 -3.95
N PHE A 55 6.13 -12.01 -2.81
CA PHE A 55 6.95 -11.65 -1.66
C PHE A 55 7.52 -12.89 -0.96
N ALA A 56 6.71 -13.93 -0.73
CA ALA A 56 7.15 -15.15 -0.06
C ALA A 56 8.27 -15.90 -0.82
N SER A 57 8.30 -15.79 -2.15
CA SER A 57 9.39 -16.35 -2.96
C SER A 57 10.72 -15.59 -2.87
N ARG A 58 10.73 -14.40 -2.30
CA ARG A 58 11.88 -13.47 -2.28
C ARG A 58 12.35 -13.09 -0.88
N LEU A 59 11.42 -13.03 0.06
CA LEU A 59 11.67 -12.58 1.43
C LEU A 59 11.56 -13.74 2.40
N ARG A 60 12.38 -13.71 3.42
CA ARG A 60 12.35 -14.75 4.46
C ARG A 60 11.11 -14.65 5.33
N ARG A 61 10.67 -13.45 5.64
CA ARG A 61 9.49 -13.18 6.48
C ARG A 61 8.64 -12.07 5.87
N HIS A 62 7.47 -12.46 5.44
CA HIS A 62 6.45 -11.57 4.90
C HIS A 62 5.22 -11.62 5.82
N TYR A 63 4.90 -10.50 6.42
CA TYR A 63 3.73 -10.31 7.27
C TYR A 63 2.67 -9.56 6.47
N VAL A 64 1.43 -10.00 6.56
CA VAL A 64 0.30 -9.40 5.85
C VAL A 64 -0.71 -8.91 6.86
N CYS A 65 -1.09 -7.63 6.78
CA CYS A 65 -2.16 -7.04 7.56
C CYS A 65 -3.06 -6.21 6.64
N ASP A 66 -4.13 -6.82 6.13
CA ASP A 66 -5.10 -6.12 5.27
C ASP A 66 -5.80 -4.99 6.03
N MET A 67 -5.24 -3.80 5.95
CA MET A 67 -5.79 -2.62 6.61
C MET A 67 -7.04 -2.09 5.92
N PHE A 68 -7.24 -2.33 4.63
CA PHE A 68 -8.45 -1.95 3.92
C PHE A 68 -9.67 -2.69 4.48
N PHE A 69 -9.56 -4.01 4.62
CA PHE A 69 -10.60 -4.82 5.25
C PHE A 69 -10.85 -4.41 6.71
N ARG A 70 -9.78 -4.08 7.47
CA ARG A 70 -9.92 -3.62 8.87
C ARG A 70 -10.67 -2.30 8.96
N LEU A 71 -10.36 -1.33 8.10
CA LEU A 71 -11.04 -0.03 8.06
C LEU A 71 -12.54 -0.19 7.79
N ILE A 72 -12.92 -1.01 6.80
CA ILE A 72 -14.32 -1.27 6.47
C ILE A 72 -15.06 -1.90 7.66
N ARG A 73 -14.44 -2.87 8.30
CA ARG A 73 -15.05 -3.49 9.50
C ARG A 73 -15.24 -2.52 10.65
N GLU A 74 -14.32 -1.59 10.85
CA GLU A 74 -14.47 -0.56 11.89
C GLU A 74 -15.60 0.43 11.55
N GLN A 75 -15.79 0.79 10.27
CA GLN A 75 -16.90 1.64 9.84
C GLN A 75 -18.28 0.98 10.07
N SER A 76 -18.38 -0.35 9.87
CA SER A 76 -19.64 -1.09 10.02
C SER A 76 -20.07 -1.29 11.48
N VAL A 77 -19.17 -1.16 12.44
CA VAL A 77 -19.46 -1.35 13.88
C VAL A 77 -19.71 0.00 14.56
N ALA A 78 -20.87 0.56 14.33
CA ALA A 78 -21.30 1.95 14.59
C ALA A 78 -21.36 2.42 16.07
N ARG A 79 -20.77 1.77 17.06
CA ARG A 79 -20.96 2.18 18.48
C ARG A 79 -19.72 2.32 19.36
N HIS A 80 -18.55 1.90 18.96
CA HIS A 80 -17.34 2.15 19.74
C HIS A 80 -16.18 2.39 18.76
N SER A 81 -15.65 3.59 18.75
CA SER A 81 -14.41 3.95 18.09
C SER A 81 -13.26 3.08 18.60
N ARG A 82 -13.21 1.85 18.15
CA ARG A 82 -12.07 0.98 18.43
C ARG A 82 -10.91 1.48 17.60
N ASN A 83 -9.78 1.63 18.24
CA ASN A 83 -8.55 2.02 17.56
C ASN A 83 -8.20 0.97 16.48
N VAL A 84 -8.40 1.31 15.20
CA VAL A 84 -8.09 0.44 14.04
C VAL A 84 -6.62 0.00 14.07
N TRP A 85 -5.75 0.81 14.64
CA TRP A 85 -4.33 0.55 14.76
C TRP A 85 -3.95 -0.61 15.68
N ARG A 86 -4.87 -1.12 16.51
CA ARG A 86 -4.64 -2.32 17.33
C ARG A 86 -4.22 -3.55 16.54
N HIS A 87 -4.48 -3.56 15.23
CA HIS A 87 -4.07 -4.64 14.33
C HIS A 87 -2.61 -4.50 13.88
N LEU A 88 -1.98 -3.37 14.18
CA LEU A 88 -0.58 -3.07 13.94
C LEU A 88 0.22 -3.09 15.26
N ASP A 89 -0.17 -3.95 16.19
CA ASP A 89 0.53 -4.13 17.47
C ASP A 89 1.78 -5.00 17.28
N TYR A 90 2.77 -4.43 16.62
CA TYR A 90 4.08 -5.04 16.43
C TYR A 90 5.13 -4.33 17.30
N PRO A 91 6.19 -5.05 17.70
CA PRO A 91 7.29 -4.45 18.45
C PRO A 91 7.92 -3.26 17.71
N ALA A 92 8.44 -2.31 18.47
CA ALA A 92 9.25 -1.25 17.89
C ALA A 92 10.50 -1.83 17.20
N ARG A 93 10.91 -1.23 16.09
CA ARG A 93 12.10 -1.65 15.32
C ARG A 93 12.04 -3.11 14.88
N PHE A 94 10.88 -3.57 14.44
CA PHE A 94 10.66 -4.95 14.05
C PHE A 94 10.87 -5.20 12.56
N PHE A 95 10.42 -4.26 11.70
CA PHE A 95 10.44 -4.43 10.25
C PHE A 95 11.63 -3.71 9.59
N ASP A 96 12.18 -4.34 8.56
CA ASP A 96 13.15 -3.73 7.64
C ASP A 96 12.46 -2.97 6.52
N GLY A 97 11.25 -3.39 6.16
CA GLY A 97 10.41 -2.74 5.15
C GLY A 97 8.94 -2.78 5.50
N ILE A 98 8.23 -1.71 5.17
CA ILE A 98 6.77 -1.61 5.25
C ILE A 98 6.24 -1.11 3.91
N HIS A 99 5.21 -1.78 3.36
CA HIS A 99 4.51 -1.35 2.17
C HIS A 99 3.06 -1.03 2.52
N ILE A 100 2.66 0.23 2.38
CA ILE A 100 1.33 0.70 2.75
C ILE A 100 0.39 0.95 1.57
N TRP A 101 0.87 0.68 0.33
CA TRP A 101 0.09 0.88 -0.89
C TRP A 101 -0.54 2.28 -0.93
N ASP A 102 -1.77 2.39 -1.46
CA ASP A 102 -2.57 3.61 -1.51
C ASP A 102 -3.43 3.84 -0.23
N LEU A 103 -3.08 3.19 0.88
CA LEU A 103 -3.83 3.29 2.14
C LEU A 103 -4.00 4.75 2.61
N CYS A 104 -2.99 5.60 2.40
CA CYS A 104 -3.08 7.02 2.78
C CYS A 104 -4.20 7.76 2.08
N ASP A 105 -4.60 7.34 0.87
CA ASP A 105 -5.68 7.97 0.12
C ASP A 105 -7.08 7.60 0.64
N HIS A 106 -7.17 6.66 1.58
CA HIS A 106 -8.42 6.24 2.23
C HIS A 106 -8.50 6.65 3.70
N LEU A 107 -7.58 7.50 4.16
CA LEU A 107 -7.49 7.97 5.54
C LEU A 107 -7.56 9.49 5.60
N ASP A 108 -8.27 10.02 6.59
CA ASP A 108 -8.19 11.43 6.94
C ASP A 108 -6.78 11.81 7.43
N ASP A 109 -6.50 13.12 7.51
CA ASP A 109 -5.17 13.64 7.85
C ASP A 109 -4.69 13.19 9.24
N LYS A 110 -5.61 13.08 10.19
CA LYS A 110 -5.30 12.61 11.55
C LYS A 110 -4.81 11.16 11.52
N LYS A 111 -5.55 10.29 10.83
CA LYS A 111 -5.19 8.88 10.71
C LYS A 111 -3.92 8.66 9.90
N VAL A 112 -3.67 9.46 8.85
CA VAL A 112 -2.38 9.39 8.12
C VAL A 112 -1.22 9.73 9.06
N ASN A 113 -1.33 10.79 9.87
CA ASN A 113 -0.29 11.15 10.83
C ASN A 113 -0.07 10.05 11.91
N GLU A 114 -1.15 9.39 12.35
CA GLU A 114 -1.06 8.26 13.28
C GLU A 114 -0.36 7.06 12.62
N LEU A 115 -0.73 6.71 11.39
CA LEU A 115 -0.10 5.62 10.62
C LEU A 115 1.39 5.88 10.41
N VAL A 116 1.77 7.09 10.01
CA VAL A 116 3.17 7.48 9.79
C VAL A 116 4.00 7.32 11.08
N LYS A 117 3.48 7.73 12.23
CA LYS A 117 4.13 7.53 13.53
C LYS A 117 4.29 6.05 13.88
N LEU A 118 3.28 5.23 13.60
CA LEU A 118 3.36 3.78 13.81
C LEU A 118 4.41 3.14 12.91
N CYS A 119 4.42 3.48 11.62
CA CYS A 119 5.45 2.99 10.69
C CYS A 119 6.86 3.38 11.15
N LEU A 120 7.05 4.64 11.60
CA LEU A 120 8.31 5.09 12.17
C LEU A 120 8.72 4.26 13.41
N SER A 121 7.77 3.93 14.28
CA SER A 121 8.04 3.10 15.45
C SER A 121 8.45 1.69 15.06
N MET A 122 7.65 1.04 14.20
CA MET A 122 7.82 -0.36 13.81
C MET A 122 9.04 -0.62 12.92
N LEU A 123 9.50 0.36 12.16
CA LEU A 123 10.68 0.20 11.29
C LEU A 123 12.00 0.19 12.08
N GLN A 124 12.94 -0.64 11.64
CA GLN A 124 14.34 -0.56 12.04
C GLN A 124 14.94 0.80 11.67
N PRO A 125 15.98 1.30 12.37
CA PRO A 125 16.78 2.39 11.85
C PRO A 125 17.34 2.03 10.47
N GLY A 126 17.16 2.93 9.50
CA GLY A 126 17.51 2.66 8.10
C GLY A 126 16.49 1.83 7.33
N GLY A 127 15.43 1.34 7.97
CA GLY A 127 14.33 0.60 7.32
C GLY A 127 13.54 1.47 6.33
N LEU A 128 12.87 0.82 5.41
CA LEU A 128 12.23 1.43 4.26
C LEU A 128 10.71 1.43 4.38
N LEU A 129 10.08 2.53 3.99
CA LEU A 129 8.64 2.64 3.80
C LEU A 129 8.35 2.92 2.33
N LEU A 130 7.55 2.07 1.70
CA LEU A 130 7.01 2.29 0.36
C LEU A 130 5.54 2.66 0.47
N LEU A 131 5.16 3.75 -0.16
CA LEU A 131 3.76 4.12 -0.34
C LEU A 131 3.47 4.44 -1.81
N THR A 132 2.23 4.18 -2.18
CA THR A 132 1.62 4.60 -3.44
C THR A 132 0.55 5.65 -3.10
N ALA A 133 0.35 6.63 -3.96
CA ALA A 133 -0.72 7.61 -3.82
C ALA A 133 -1.27 7.99 -5.19
N PHE A 134 -2.51 8.44 -5.22
CA PHE A 134 -3.13 8.99 -6.42
C PHE A 134 -3.13 10.52 -6.36
N GLU A 135 -2.81 11.16 -7.48
CA GLU A 135 -2.89 12.64 -7.57
C GLU A 135 -4.34 13.15 -7.53
N LYS A 136 -5.26 12.32 -7.97
CA LYS A 136 -6.71 12.58 -8.00
C LYS A 136 -7.47 11.29 -7.76
N THR A 137 -8.65 11.41 -7.19
CA THR A 137 -9.57 10.26 -7.07
C THR A 137 -9.80 9.64 -8.45
N PRO A 138 -9.58 8.33 -8.60
CA PRO A 138 -9.84 7.62 -9.83
C PRO A 138 -11.32 7.74 -10.24
N SER A 139 -11.58 7.68 -11.54
CA SER A 139 -12.95 7.63 -12.05
C SER A 139 -13.13 6.35 -12.89
N PRO A 140 -14.03 5.44 -12.48
CA PRO A 140 -14.84 5.44 -11.26
C PRO A 140 -13.99 5.28 -9.99
N ALA A 141 -14.48 5.83 -8.88
CA ALA A 141 -13.83 5.76 -7.57
C ALA A 141 -13.96 4.34 -6.99
N ARG A 142 -13.09 3.43 -7.39
CA ARG A 142 -13.07 2.03 -6.94
C ARG A 142 -11.74 1.70 -6.29
N ILE A 143 -11.78 0.92 -5.23
CA ILE A 143 -10.56 0.39 -4.61
C ILE A 143 -10.03 -0.76 -5.46
N ASN A 144 -8.73 -0.79 -5.64
CA ASN A 144 -8.04 -1.81 -6.41
C ASN A 144 -6.97 -2.49 -5.56
N SER A 145 -6.77 -3.78 -5.76
CA SER A 145 -5.50 -4.40 -5.42
C SER A 145 -4.51 -4.18 -6.56
N PHE A 146 -3.34 -3.73 -6.23
CA PHE A 146 -2.21 -3.74 -7.15
C PHE A 146 -1.65 -5.15 -7.19
N ILE A 147 -1.48 -5.71 -8.38
CA ILE A 147 -0.94 -7.06 -8.59
C ILE A 147 0.45 -6.94 -9.18
N ILE A 148 1.42 -7.53 -8.49
CA ILE A 148 2.81 -7.54 -8.92
C ILE A 148 3.02 -8.72 -9.86
N GLN A 149 3.44 -8.41 -11.08
CA GLN A 149 3.79 -9.39 -12.11
C GLN A 149 5.33 -9.48 -12.28
N PRO A 150 5.85 -10.47 -13.01
CA PRO A 150 7.28 -10.57 -13.34
C PRO A 150 7.83 -9.25 -13.90
N GLY A 151 9.07 -8.92 -13.51
CA GLY A 151 9.72 -7.67 -13.92
C GLY A 151 9.18 -6.42 -13.20
N TYR A 152 8.52 -6.58 -12.04
CA TYR A 152 7.91 -5.47 -11.26
C TYR A 152 6.82 -4.74 -12.03
N ARG A 153 6.18 -5.41 -12.97
CA ARG A 153 5.04 -4.87 -13.68
C ARG A 153 3.82 -4.89 -12.78
N MET A 154 3.16 -3.73 -12.67
CA MET A 154 1.97 -3.54 -11.83
C MET A 154 0.72 -3.60 -12.70
N SER A 155 -0.26 -4.38 -12.29
CA SER A 155 -1.62 -4.37 -12.81
C SER A 155 -2.62 -4.16 -11.69
N TYR A 156 -3.90 -4.03 -12.01
CA TYR A 156 -4.94 -3.71 -11.04
C TYR A 156 -6.07 -4.73 -11.10
N ARG A 157 -6.63 -5.03 -9.94
CA ARG A 157 -7.87 -5.80 -9.80
C ARG A 157 -8.84 -5.02 -8.92
N VAL A 158 -10.00 -4.68 -9.47
CA VAL A 158 -11.08 -4.03 -8.71
C VAL A 158 -11.50 -4.90 -7.54
N GLN A 159 -11.67 -4.28 -6.37
CA GLN A 159 -12.19 -4.90 -5.15
C GLN A 159 -13.61 -4.38 -4.87
N PRO A 160 -14.65 -4.99 -5.49
CA PRO A 160 -16.01 -4.45 -5.45
C PRO A 160 -16.63 -4.49 -4.05
N HIS A 161 -16.09 -5.31 -3.15
CA HIS A 161 -16.54 -5.43 -1.76
C HIS A 161 -15.87 -4.42 -0.82
N LEU A 162 -14.84 -3.71 -1.30
CA LEU A 162 -14.17 -2.66 -0.54
C LEU A 162 -14.77 -1.30 -0.91
N ASN A 163 -15.31 -0.60 0.08
CA ASN A 163 -15.85 0.74 -0.08
C ASN A 163 -15.31 1.63 1.03
N LEU A 164 -14.39 2.51 0.69
CA LEU A 164 -13.77 3.50 1.57
C LEU A 164 -13.82 4.86 0.89
N ASP A 165 -13.88 5.91 1.68
CA ASP A 165 -13.79 7.27 1.18
C ASP A 165 -12.41 7.55 0.57
N TRP A 166 -12.37 8.46 -0.39
CA TRP A 166 -11.14 8.92 -1.02
C TRP A 166 -10.72 10.27 -0.46
N HIS A 167 -9.45 10.36 -0.06
CA HIS A 167 -8.81 11.55 0.47
C HIS A 167 -7.50 11.85 -0.27
N CYS A 168 -7.55 11.81 -1.61
CA CYS A 168 -6.37 12.12 -2.42
C CYS A 168 -5.79 13.49 -2.09
N ARG A 169 -4.47 13.57 -1.99
CA ARG A 169 -3.76 14.77 -1.56
C ARG A 169 -2.79 15.25 -2.62
N HIS A 170 -2.69 16.57 -2.75
CA HIS A 170 -1.59 17.13 -3.50
C HIS A 170 -0.24 16.75 -2.86
N ASN A 171 0.77 16.55 -3.69
CA ASN A 171 2.09 16.10 -3.26
C ASN A 171 2.65 16.87 -2.04
N ARG A 172 2.52 18.21 -2.04
CA ARG A 172 3.01 19.04 -0.92
C ARG A 172 2.34 18.68 0.41
N ALA A 173 1.02 18.46 0.39
CA ALA A 173 0.28 18.09 1.59
C ALA A 173 0.68 16.68 2.08
N LEU A 174 0.78 15.71 1.16
CA LEU A 174 1.23 14.36 1.50
C LEU A 174 2.65 14.39 2.10
N MET A 175 3.59 15.07 1.44
CA MET A 175 4.98 15.16 1.92
C MET A 175 5.10 15.82 3.30
N SER A 176 4.25 16.80 3.61
CA SER A 176 4.25 17.44 4.95
C SER A 176 3.79 16.50 6.08
N MET A 177 3.11 15.42 5.76
CA MET A 177 2.69 14.39 6.73
C MET A 177 3.73 13.30 6.94
N LEU A 178 4.66 13.11 5.99
CA LEU A 178 5.70 12.06 6.03
C LEU A 178 6.93 12.50 6.84
N THR A 179 6.71 13.34 7.85
CA THR A 179 7.77 13.86 8.73
C THR A 179 8.45 12.72 9.50
N GLY A 180 9.74 12.86 9.72
CA GLY A 180 10.56 11.84 10.38
C GLY A 180 11.17 10.81 9.41
N PHE A 181 10.78 10.82 8.15
CA PHE A 181 11.41 10.06 7.08
C PHE A 181 12.31 10.92 6.19
N SER A 182 13.32 10.30 5.59
CA SER A 182 14.07 10.86 4.47
C SER A 182 13.55 10.28 3.16
N ILE A 183 13.38 11.10 2.13
CA ILE A 183 12.96 10.65 0.81
C ILE A 183 14.15 9.99 0.12
N VAL A 184 14.02 8.72 -0.25
CA VAL A 184 15.02 8.01 -1.06
C VAL A 184 14.76 8.22 -2.54
N ARG A 185 13.50 8.04 -2.95
CA ARG A 185 13.07 8.23 -4.34
C ARG A 185 11.57 8.54 -4.38
N SER A 186 11.19 9.32 -5.39
CA SER A 186 9.80 9.67 -5.64
C SER A 186 9.57 9.69 -7.14
N LEU A 187 8.61 8.92 -7.64
CA LEU A 187 8.29 8.82 -9.06
C LEU A 187 6.80 9.00 -9.29
N ARG A 188 6.47 9.82 -10.27
CA ARG A 188 5.12 9.99 -10.78
C ARG A 188 5.01 9.33 -12.13
N TYR A 189 4.00 8.50 -12.27
CA TYR A 189 3.68 7.82 -13.51
C TYR A 189 2.61 8.59 -14.29
N ARG A 190 2.60 8.42 -15.60
CA ARG A 190 1.63 9.09 -16.49
C ARG A 190 0.16 8.73 -16.18
N ASN A 191 -0.05 7.64 -15.46
CA ASN A 191 -1.36 7.16 -15.03
C ASN A 191 -1.88 7.84 -13.74
N GLY A 192 -1.23 8.89 -13.26
CA GLY A 192 -1.60 9.62 -12.04
C GLY A 192 -1.18 8.95 -10.74
N ILE A 193 -0.45 7.83 -10.82
CA ILE A 193 0.13 7.18 -9.64
C ILE A 193 1.43 7.87 -9.27
N HIS A 194 1.62 8.00 -7.98
CA HIS A 194 2.82 8.52 -7.37
C HIS A 194 3.35 7.49 -6.36
N GLU A 195 4.52 6.93 -6.62
CA GLU A 195 5.22 6.04 -5.68
C GLU A 195 6.31 6.81 -4.96
N ILE A 196 6.41 6.60 -3.65
CA ILE A 196 7.37 7.28 -2.78
C ILE A 196 8.08 6.24 -1.91
N LEU A 197 9.39 6.18 -2.03
CA LEU A 197 10.26 5.38 -1.19
C LEU A 197 10.90 6.29 -0.14
N LEU A 198 10.66 5.94 1.10
CA LEU A 198 11.12 6.67 2.28
C LEU A 198 12.05 5.77 3.10
N LYS A 199 12.93 6.41 3.84
CA LYS A 199 13.86 5.73 4.75
C LYS A 199 13.76 6.33 6.14
N LYS A 200 13.63 5.48 7.15
CA LYS A 200 13.79 5.91 8.54
C LYS A 200 15.25 6.29 8.79
N PRO A 201 15.53 7.47 9.34
CA PRO A 201 16.90 7.86 9.68
C PRO A 201 17.59 6.82 10.56
N LEU A 202 18.89 6.70 10.41
CA LEU A 202 19.71 6.01 11.39
C LEU A 202 19.65 6.80 12.69
N SER A 203 19.45 6.16 13.82
CA SER A 203 19.53 6.85 15.11
C SER A 203 20.93 7.49 15.20
N VAL A 204 21.00 8.80 15.35
CA VAL A 204 22.24 9.46 15.74
C VAL A 204 22.49 9.00 17.18
N SER A 205 23.55 8.26 17.38
CA SER A 205 24.04 7.84 18.71
C SER A 205 24.51 9.05 19.49
#